data_d60d33ee9a4fd748cf09e8991d39274f
#
_entry.id   d60d33ee9a4fd748cf09e8991d39274f
#
_cell.length_a   1.000
_cell.length_b   1.000
_cell.length_c   1.000
_cell.angle_alpha   90.00
_cell.angle_beta   90.00
_cell.angle_gamma   90.00
#
_symmetry.space_group_name_H-M   'P 1'
#
loop_
_entity.id
_entity.type
_entity.pdbx_description
1 polymer ?
#
loop_
_entity_poly.entity_id
_entity_poly.type
_entity_poly.pdbx_seq_one_letter_code
_entity_poly.pdbx_strand_id
1 'polypeptide(L)'
;MTGRERLLCALRRQEPDRVPTLEWVLNPDVTEAITGTRSQLEFARQMGVDGISVSLTEKKTVVDSKHYRDEWGVLRISYDEYPTPVEYPIKDEEDFKKLEIPDPDAEYRFDAIRRAMDESEGEIAIVARVKDVFSQPRDLMGFENFLMSFYLQPELASMLMEMCVEYSTRIACNLKELGVEIVVLGDDIANNTGLLLSPKMYREQVLPHFRRLVQNIKKTGLFVIKHSDGDLRAVVDDLVDTGIDCLDPIDPLGNMSMSYMKQNYGDRIALKGNVDWVKTLVDKSVEAV
;
A
#
# COMPACT_ATOMS: atom_id res chain seq x y z
N MET A 1 -14.40 -3.54 -22.32
CA MET A 1 -13.88 -4.11 -21.06
C MET A 1 -14.51 -3.40 -19.87
N THR A 2 -14.86 -4.13 -18.80
CA THR A 2 -15.15 -3.50 -17.50
C THR A 2 -13.86 -2.88 -16.92
N GLY A 3 -13.99 -2.04 -15.90
CA GLY A 3 -12.83 -1.48 -15.20
C GLY A 3 -11.94 -2.59 -14.62
N ARG A 4 -12.55 -3.58 -13.98
CA ARG A 4 -11.85 -4.76 -13.45
C ARG A 4 -11.08 -5.52 -14.53
N GLU A 5 -11.71 -5.84 -15.65
CA GLU A 5 -11.06 -6.55 -16.77
C GLU A 5 -9.87 -5.75 -17.33
N ARG A 6 -10.03 -4.44 -17.44
CA ARG A 6 -9.01 -3.52 -17.96
C ARG A 6 -7.79 -3.47 -17.05
N LEU A 7 -7.99 -3.35 -15.72
CA LEU A 7 -6.90 -3.35 -14.76
C LEU A 7 -6.16 -4.69 -14.74
N LEU A 8 -6.88 -5.81 -14.75
CA LEU A 8 -6.28 -7.14 -14.83
C LEU A 8 -5.52 -7.38 -16.14
N CYS A 9 -6.02 -6.85 -17.26
CA CYS A 9 -5.34 -6.87 -18.56
C CYS A 9 -3.98 -6.16 -18.46
N ALA A 10 -3.96 -4.95 -17.90
CA ALA A 10 -2.75 -4.18 -17.71
C ALA A 10 -1.75 -4.87 -16.75
N LEU A 11 -2.21 -5.45 -15.64
CA LEU A 11 -1.35 -6.20 -14.71
C LEU A 11 -0.75 -7.47 -15.37
N ARG A 12 -1.42 -8.05 -16.36
CA ARG A 12 -0.88 -9.13 -17.20
C ARG A 12 0.06 -8.62 -18.30
N ARG A 13 0.31 -7.31 -18.38
CA ARG A 13 1.10 -6.64 -19.43
C ARG A 13 0.52 -6.86 -20.82
N GLN A 14 -0.80 -6.98 -20.89
CA GLN A 14 -1.56 -7.01 -22.13
C GLN A 14 -2.11 -5.61 -22.41
N GLU A 15 -2.40 -5.31 -23.66
CA GLU A 15 -2.95 -4.01 -24.07
C GLU A 15 -4.47 -3.98 -23.82
N PRO A 16 -4.97 -3.16 -22.88
CA PRO A 16 -6.41 -2.95 -22.69
C PRO A 16 -6.96 -1.97 -23.74
N ASP A 17 -8.30 -1.85 -23.80
CA ASP A 17 -9.00 -0.92 -24.70
C ASP A 17 -8.68 0.57 -24.42
N ARG A 18 -8.24 0.91 -23.21
CA ARG A 18 -7.63 2.19 -22.79
C ARG A 18 -6.75 1.98 -21.58
N VAL A 19 -5.90 2.94 -21.25
CA VAL A 19 -5.12 2.91 -20.00
C VAL A 19 -6.07 2.91 -18.81
N PRO A 20 -5.97 1.94 -17.88
CA PRO A 20 -6.80 1.91 -16.69
C PRO A 20 -6.41 2.98 -15.68
N THR A 21 -7.39 3.43 -14.91
CA THR A 21 -7.22 4.33 -13.78
C THR A 21 -7.48 3.57 -12.47
N LEU A 22 -6.58 3.75 -11.51
CA LEU A 22 -6.67 3.18 -10.17
C LEU A 22 -6.32 4.25 -9.15
N GLU A 23 -7.28 4.59 -8.29
CA GLU A 23 -7.05 5.57 -7.25
C GLU A 23 -6.66 4.91 -5.93
N TRP A 24 -5.59 5.46 -5.33
CA TRP A 24 -5.11 5.02 -4.03
C TRP A 24 -6.01 5.52 -2.91
N VAL A 25 -6.34 6.81 -2.96
CA VAL A 25 -7.20 7.47 -1.98
C VAL A 25 -8.13 8.41 -2.71
N LEU A 26 -9.41 8.32 -2.38
CA LEU A 26 -10.42 9.28 -2.78
C LEU A 26 -10.86 10.04 -1.54
N ASN A 27 -10.59 11.35 -1.51
CA ASN A 27 -11.03 12.21 -0.40
C ASN A 27 -12.56 12.22 -0.33
N PRO A 28 -13.17 11.86 0.83
CA PRO A 28 -14.62 11.78 0.96
C PRO A 28 -15.34 13.11 0.71
N ASP A 29 -14.73 14.25 1.05
CA ASP A 29 -15.35 15.56 0.82
C ASP A 29 -15.33 15.94 -0.66
N VAL A 30 -14.28 15.56 -1.38
CA VAL A 30 -14.21 15.72 -2.84
C VAL A 30 -15.22 14.80 -3.52
N THR A 31 -15.31 13.54 -3.10
CA THR A 31 -16.30 12.60 -3.66
C THR A 31 -17.71 13.10 -3.43
N GLU A 32 -18.04 13.59 -2.23
CA GLU A 32 -19.35 14.15 -1.90
C GLU A 32 -19.67 15.41 -2.70
N ALA A 33 -18.70 16.31 -2.88
CA ALA A 33 -18.88 17.54 -3.67
C ALA A 33 -19.17 17.24 -5.16
N ILE A 34 -18.62 16.17 -5.72
CA ILE A 34 -18.79 15.79 -7.11
C ILE A 34 -20.04 14.92 -7.33
N THR A 35 -20.28 13.94 -6.47
CA THR A 35 -21.29 12.91 -6.70
C THR A 35 -22.50 13.01 -5.79
N GLY A 36 -22.49 13.90 -4.79
CA GLY A 36 -23.52 14.02 -3.77
C GLY A 36 -23.48 12.90 -2.70
N THR A 37 -22.45 12.05 -2.72
CA THR A 37 -22.26 10.95 -1.76
C THR A 37 -20.79 10.76 -1.43
N ARG A 38 -20.48 10.19 -0.26
CA ARG A 38 -19.12 9.84 0.16
C ARG A 38 -18.66 8.45 -0.35
N SER A 39 -19.46 7.81 -1.20
CA SER A 39 -19.13 6.49 -1.74
C SER A 39 -18.03 6.57 -2.81
N GLN A 40 -16.91 5.91 -2.55
CA GLN A 40 -15.81 5.78 -3.51
C GLN A 40 -16.23 5.01 -4.76
N LEU A 41 -17.11 4.02 -4.63
CA LEU A 41 -17.62 3.23 -5.74
C LEU A 41 -18.54 4.05 -6.62
N GLU A 42 -19.42 4.88 -6.03
CA GLU A 42 -20.28 5.76 -6.80
C GLU A 42 -19.46 6.82 -7.57
N PHE A 43 -18.43 7.37 -6.91
CA PHE A 43 -17.48 8.24 -7.58
C PHE A 43 -16.80 7.51 -8.76
N ALA A 44 -16.29 6.30 -8.52
CA ALA A 44 -15.63 5.52 -9.56
C ALA A 44 -16.55 5.24 -10.76
N ARG A 45 -17.82 4.93 -10.53
CA ARG A 45 -18.81 4.76 -11.60
C ARG A 45 -19.04 6.03 -12.41
N GLN A 46 -19.27 7.16 -11.72
CA GLN A 46 -19.58 8.43 -12.41
C GLN A 46 -18.37 8.99 -13.15
N MET A 47 -17.16 8.83 -12.60
CA MET A 47 -15.93 9.36 -13.19
C MET A 47 -15.23 8.37 -14.11
N GLY A 48 -15.72 7.14 -14.24
CA GLY A 48 -15.13 6.11 -15.09
C GLY A 48 -13.79 5.58 -14.58
N VAL A 49 -13.59 5.57 -13.24
CA VAL A 49 -12.39 5.00 -12.58
C VAL A 49 -12.50 3.49 -12.60
N ASP A 50 -11.42 2.81 -12.97
CA ASP A 50 -11.41 1.36 -13.22
C ASP A 50 -11.17 0.52 -11.97
N GLY A 51 -10.55 1.10 -10.95
CA GLY A 51 -10.28 0.43 -9.69
C GLY A 51 -10.15 1.38 -8.52
N ILE A 52 -10.50 0.90 -7.34
CA ILE A 52 -10.32 1.60 -6.06
C ILE A 52 -9.54 0.73 -5.08
N SER A 53 -8.76 1.36 -4.20
CA SER A 53 -8.12 0.64 -3.11
C SER A 53 -8.95 0.69 -1.83
N VAL A 54 -9.05 -0.45 -1.15
CA VAL A 54 -9.86 -0.61 0.07
C VAL A 54 -8.99 -1.16 1.19
N SER A 55 -9.03 -0.49 2.35
CA SER A 55 -8.33 -0.96 3.56
C SER A 55 -9.11 -2.07 4.25
N LEU A 56 -8.38 -2.92 4.97
CA LEU A 56 -8.97 -3.80 5.97
C LEU A 56 -9.64 -2.97 7.08
N THR A 57 -10.69 -3.53 7.67
CA THR A 57 -11.33 -2.95 8.85
C THR A 57 -10.49 -3.23 10.08
N GLU A 58 -10.20 -2.20 10.88
CA GLU A 58 -9.46 -2.29 12.13
C GLU A 58 -10.33 -1.88 13.31
N LYS A 59 -10.16 -2.54 14.46
CA LYS A 59 -10.79 -2.10 15.71
C LYS A 59 -10.08 -0.88 16.27
N LYS A 60 -10.87 0.02 16.83
CA LYS A 60 -10.39 1.27 17.41
C LYS A 60 -10.99 1.46 18.79
N THR A 61 -10.16 1.79 19.77
CA THR A 61 -10.59 2.19 21.10
C THR A 61 -10.46 3.70 21.22
N VAL A 62 -11.59 4.41 21.33
CA VAL A 62 -11.61 5.86 21.47
C VAL A 62 -11.00 6.25 22.81
N VAL A 63 -10.01 7.16 22.78
CA VAL A 63 -9.36 7.72 23.97
C VAL A 63 -9.97 9.06 24.32
N ASP A 64 -10.13 9.96 23.35
CA ASP A 64 -10.81 11.24 23.46
C ASP A 64 -11.37 11.70 22.11
N SER A 65 -11.79 12.96 22.00
CA SER A 65 -12.41 13.50 20.77
C SER A 65 -11.49 13.53 19.54
N LYS A 66 -10.19 13.38 19.73
CA LYS A 66 -9.18 13.43 18.65
C LYS A 66 -8.30 12.19 18.57
N HIS A 67 -8.26 11.39 19.64
CA HIS A 67 -7.34 10.27 19.73
C HIS A 67 -8.08 8.94 19.83
N TYR A 68 -7.51 7.93 19.18
CA TYR A 68 -7.92 6.54 19.37
C TYR A 68 -6.67 5.65 19.38
N ARG A 69 -6.78 4.51 20.06
CA ARG A 69 -5.78 3.44 20.00
C ARG A 69 -6.27 2.38 19.02
N ASP A 70 -5.43 2.06 18.04
CA ASP A 70 -5.72 0.95 17.12
C ASP A 70 -5.49 -0.41 17.80
N GLU A 71 -5.85 -1.47 17.13
CA GLU A 71 -5.74 -2.84 17.67
C GLU A 71 -4.31 -3.35 17.83
N TRP A 72 -3.33 -2.64 17.25
CA TRP A 72 -1.91 -2.89 17.46
C TRP A 72 -1.32 -2.13 18.65
N GLY A 73 -2.15 -1.34 19.34
CA GLY A 73 -1.75 -0.54 20.48
C GLY A 73 -1.16 0.82 20.13
N VAL A 74 -1.11 1.21 18.86
CA VAL A 74 -0.62 2.52 18.43
C VAL A 74 -1.67 3.60 18.75
N LEU A 75 -1.27 4.66 19.46
CA LEU A 75 -2.12 5.83 19.65
C LEU A 75 -2.05 6.70 18.41
N ARG A 76 -3.21 7.02 17.85
CA ARG A 76 -3.33 7.85 16.65
C ARG A 76 -4.15 9.08 16.93
N ILE A 77 -3.75 10.19 16.31
CA ILE A 77 -4.59 11.39 16.23
C ILE A 77 -5.36 11.34 14.92
N SER A 78 -6.68 11.55 15.02
CA SER A 78 -7.57 11.61 13.87
C SER A 78 -7.56 13.02 13.30
N TYR A 79 -6.86 13.23 12.19
CA TYR A 79 -7.05 14.35 11.28
C TYR A 79 -7.86 13.88 10.07
N ASP A 80 -8.43 14.80 9.30
CA ASP A 80 -9.49 14.52 8.32
C ASP A 80 -9.20 13.41 7.29
N GLU A 81 -7.95 13.18 6.90
CA GLU A 81 -7.62 12.20 5.85
C GLU A 81 -6.76 11.03 6.33
N TYR A 82 -5.75 11.29 7.16
CA TYR A 82 -4.80 10.26 7.61
C TYR A 82 -4.57 10.31 9.11
N PRO A 83 -4.97 9.24 9.83
CA PRO A 83 -4.64 9.13 11.25
C PRO A 83 -3.13 9.02 11.46
N THR A 84 -2.56 10.00 12.16
CA THR A 84 -1.12 10.07 12.40
C THR A 84 -0.77 9.35 13.70
N PRO A 85 0.19 8.41 13.71
CA PRO A 85 0.71 7.80 14.94
C PRO A 85 1.41 8.85 15.82
N VAL A 86 1.11 8.84 17.13
CA VAL A 86 1.70 9.78 18.11
C VAL A 86 2.31 9.08 19.32
N GLU A 87 1.94 7.83 19.60
CA GLU A 87 2.56 6.99 20.62
C GLU A 87 2.70 5.56 20.09
N TYR A 88 3.83 4.94 20.37
CA TYR A 88 4.26 3.69 19.79
C TYR A 88 4.43 2.62 20.86
N PRO A 89 3.88 1.40 20.68
CA PRO A 89 3.93 0.35 21.70
C PRO A 89 5.31 -0.32 21.84
N ILE A 90 6.17 -0.26 20.82
CA ILE A 90 7.44 -1.02 20.79
C ILE A 90 8.63 -0.07 20.91
N LYS A 91 9.48 -0.33 21.92
CA LYS A 91 10.77 0.35 22.12
C LYS A 91 11.94 -0.62 22.14
N ASP A 92 11.67 -1.85 22.60
CA ASP A 92 12.66 -2.90 22.74
C ASP A 92 12.03 -4.31 22.57
N GLU A 93 12.84 -5.35 22.69
CA GLU A 93 12.39 -6.74 22.57
C GLU A 93 11.39 -7.17 23.66
N GLU A 94 11.45 -6.57 24.86
CA GLU A 94 10.51 -6.90 25.93
C GLU A 94 9.11 -6.37 25.63
N ASP A 95 9.02 -5.22 24.98
CA ASP A 95 7.76 -4.69 24.50
C ASP A 95 7.22 -5.57 23.36
N PHE A 96 8.10 -6.02 22.43
CA PHE A 96 7.69 -6.91 21.34
C PHE A 96 7.12 -8.23 21.87
N LYS A 97 7.72 -8.82 22.90
CA LYS A 97 7.23 -10.06 23.54
C LYS A 97 5.83 -9.91 24.17
N LYS A 98 5.45 -8.67 24.53
CA LYS A 98 4.15 -8.33 25.13
C LYS A 98 3.13 -7.87 24.09
N LEU A 99 3.55 -7.69 22.82
CA LEU A 99 2.67 -7.24 21.77
C LEU A 99 1.55 -8.26 21.52
N GLU A 100 0.32 -7.81 21.66
CA GLU A 100 -0.85 -8.59 21.24
C GLU A 100 -1.06 -8.41 19.75
N ILE A 101 -0.63 -9.42 18.97
CA ILE A 101 -0.81 -9.41 17.52
C ILE A 101 -2.31 -9.64 17.24
N PRO A 102 -2.98 -8.72 16.53
CA PRO A 102 -4.37 -8.88 16.18
C PRO A 102 -4.59 -10.15 15.34
N ASP A 103 -5.71 -10.84 15.55
CA ASP A 103 -6.04 -12.04 14.81
C ASP A 103 -6.20 -11.74 13.30
N PRO A 104 -5.36 -12.28 12.40
CA PRO A 104 -5.49 -12.06 10.96
C PRO A 104 -6.73 -12.73 10.35
N ASP A 105 -7.34 -13.68 11.06
CA ASP A 105 -8.50 -14.43 10.59
C ASP A 105 -9.83 -13.84 11.06
N ALA A 106 -9.80 -12.77 11.85
CA ALA A 106 -10.99 -12.13 12.38
C ALA A 106 -11.91 -11.61 11.25
N GLU A 107 -13.14 -12.11 11.16
CA GLU A 107 -14.07 -11.85 10.06
C GLU A 107 -14.32 -10.35 9.80
N TYR A 108 -14.42 -9.53 10.86
CA TYR A 108 -14.69 -8.09 10.74
C TYR A 108 -13.63 -7.35 9.89
N ARG A 109 -12.39 -7.89 9.80
CA ARG A 109 -11.32 -7.29 9.00
C ARG A 109 -11.68 -7.10 7.56
N PHE A 110 -12.49 -8.00 7.05
CA PHE A 110 -12.83 -8.08 5.64
C PHE A 110 -14.16 -7.43 5.29
N ASP A 111 -14.87 -6.84 6.26
CA ASP A 111 -16.21 -6.26 6.05
C ASP A 111 -16.23 -5.15 5.00
N ALA A 112 -15.23 -4.25 5.02
CA ALA A 112 -15.11 -3.19 4.02
C ALA A 112 -14.85 -3.77 2.62
N ILE A 113 -14.01 -4.80 2.53
CA ILE A 113 -13.67 -5.48 1.27
C ILE A 113 -14.90 -6.21 0.72
N ARG A 114 -15.60 -7.02 1.54
CA ARG A 114 -16.82 -7.73 1.13
C ARG A 114 -17.85 -6.76 0.57
N ARG A 115 -18.11 -5.68 1.32
CA ARG A 115 -19.06 -4.64 0.90
C ARG A 115 -18.67 -4.02 -0.44
N ALA A 116 -17.40 -3.65 -0.60
CA ALA A 116 -16.92 -3.07 -1.84
C ALA A 116 -17.01 -4.04 -3.02
N MET A 117 -16.73 -5.34 -2.80
CA MET A 117 -16.88 -6.37 -3.83
C MET A 117 -18.34 -6.57 -4.24
N ASP A 118 -19.23 -6.65 -3.26
CA ASP A 118 -20.69 -6.82 -3.52
C ASP A 118 -21.24 -5.61 -4.28
N GLU A 119 -20.92 -4.39 -3.84
CA GLU A 119 -21.38 -3.15 -4.46
C GLU A 119 -20.74 -2.89 -5.83
N SER A 120 -19.52 -3.39 -6.09
CA SER A 120 -18.85 -3.21 -7.40
C SER A 120 -19.48 -4.04 -8.51
N GLU A 121 -20.24 -5.09 -8.16
CA GLU A 121 -20.87 -6.04 -9.11
C GLU A 121 -19.85 -6.64 -10.11
N GLY A 122 -18.57 -6.64 -9.76
CA GLY A 122 -17.48 -7.11 -10.61
C GLY A 122 -17.08 -6.17 -11.76
N GLU A 123 -17.62 -4.95 -11.80
CA GLU A 123 -17.31 -3.97 -12.85
C GLU A 123 -16.07 -3.13 -12.53
N ILE A 124 -15.90 -2.75 -11.25
CA ILE A 124 -14.75 -1.97 -10.75
C ILE A 124 -13.81 -2.90 -10.00
N ALA A 125 -12.51 -2.78 -10.25
CA ALA A 125 -11.51 -3.57 -9.54
C ALA A 125 -11.41 -3.15 -8.07
N ILE A 126 -11.49 -4.12 -7.15
CA ILE A 126 -11.23 -3.90 -5.73
C ILE A 126 -9.81 -4.36 -5.43
N VAL A 127 -8.97 -3.39 -5.04
CA VAL A 127 -7.57 -3.61 -4.67
C VAL A 127 -7.46 -3.55 -3.15
N ALA A 128 -7.17 -4.66 -2.51
CA ALA A 128 -7.05 -4.69 -1.05
C ALA A 128 -5.69 -4.14 -0.60
N ARG A 129 -5.72 -3.18 0.34
CA ARG A 129 -4.50 -2.64 0.94
C ARG A 129 -3.99 -3.57 2.04
N VAL A 130 -2.75 -4.01 1.92
CA VAL A 130 -2.07 -4.87 2.89
C VAL A 130 -0.78 -4.18 3.34
N LYS A 131 -0.54 -4.16 4.63
CA LYS A 131 0.71 -3.64 5.19
C LYS A 131 1.89 -4.55 4.80
N ASP A 132 3.01 -3.95 4.44
CA ASP A 132 4.22 -4.73 4.15
C ASP A 132 5.21 -4.73 5.33
N VAL A 133 6.42 -5.20 5.08
CA VAL A 133 7.44 -5.44 6.11
C VAL A 133 8.07 -4.16 6.67
N PHE A 134 7.76 -3.00 6.11
CA PHE A 134 8.35 -1.72 6.54
C PHE A 134 7.33 -0.84 7.27
N SER A 135 6.10 -0.67 6.73
CA SER A 135 5.09 0.22 7.30
C SER A 135 4.59 -0.21 8.67
N GLN A 136 4.31 -1.50 8.86
CA GLN A 136 3.80 -1.96 10.15
C GLN A 136 4.84 -1.83 11.26
N PRO A 137 6.13 -2.26 11.10
CA PRO A 137 7.17 -1.99 12.08
C PRO A 137 7.37 -0.51 12.36
N ARG A 138 7.34 0.34 11.32
CA ARG A 138 7.40 1.79 11.45
C ARG A 138 6.26 2.35 12.31
N ASP A 139 5.04 1.86 12.09
CA ASP A 139 3.88 2.28 12.89
C ASP A 139 3.96 1.79 14.34
N LEU A 140 4.63 0.66 14.61
CA LEU A 140 4.80 0.10 15.95
C LEU A 140 5.95 0.75 16.75
N MET A 141 7.03 1.16 16.10
CA MET A 141 8.22 1.75 16.75
C MET A 141 8.31 3.27 16.61
N GLY A 142 7.59 3.86 15.67
CA GLY A 142 7.82 5.22 15.20
C GLY A 142 8.91 5.28 14.12
N PHE A 143 8.80 6.26 13.23
CA PHE A 143 9.61 6.37 12.03
C PHE A 143 11.12 6.40 12.34
N GLU A 144 11.55 7.33 13.21
CA GLU A 144 12.96 7.49 13.55
C GLU A 144 13.52 6.27 14.27
N ASN A 145 12.79 5.76 15.28
CA ASN A 145 13.22 4.59 16.05
C ASN A 145 13.35 3.35 15.17
N PHE A 146 12.41 3.14 14.23
CA PHE A 146 12.49 2.02 13.31
C PHE A 146 13.71 2.14 12.38
N LEU A 147 14.00 3.31 11.83
CA LEU A 147 15.21 3.51 11.02
C LEU A 147 16.49 3.33 11.83
N MET A 148 16.52 3.79 13.08
CA MET A 148 17.66 3.59 13.98
C MET A 148 17.84 2.13 14.40
N SER A 149 16.76 1.35 14.45
CA SER A 149 16.81 -0.06 14.89
C SER A 149 17.66 -0.92 13.97
N PHE A 150 17.77 -0.62 12.68
CA PHE A 150 18.65 -1.32 11.75
C PHE A 150 20.12 -1.28 12.13
N TYR A 151 20.52 -0.30 12.94
CA TYR A 151 21.88 -0.15 13.49
C TYR A 151 21.99 -0.58 14.94
N LEU A 152 21.01 -0.24 15.77
CA LEU A 152 21.09 -0.38 17.22
C LEU A 152 20.45 -1.67 17.74
N GLN A 153 19.43 -2.19 17.04
CA GLN A 153 18.62 -3.33 17.44
C GLN A 153 18.21 -4.15 16.19
N PRO A 154 19.17 -4.60 15.36
CA PRO A 154 18.84 -5.26 14.09
C PRO A 154 18.03 -6.55 14.26
N GLU A 155 18.18 -7.26 15.37
CA GLU A 155 17.39 -8.44 15.71
C GLU A 155 15.92 -8.06 15.91
N LEU A 156 15.62 -6.99 16.64
CA LEU A 156 14.26 -6.50 16.84
C LEU A 156 13.62 -6.05 15.51
N ALA A 157 14.37 -5.32 14.67
CA ALA A 157 13.89 -4.95 13.35
C ALA A 157 13.53 -6.18 12.50
N SER A 158 14.39 -7.21 12.54
CA SER A 158 14.15 -8.48 11.84
C SER A 158 12.92 -9.21 12.38
N MET A 159 12.75 -9.30 13.71
CA MET A 159 11.58 -9.94 14.34
C MET A 159 10.28 -9.26 13.97
N LEU A 160 10.25 -7.93 13.94
CA LEU A 160 9.08 -7.15 13.52
C LEU A 160 8.73 -7.38 12.04
N MET A 161 9.73 -7.37 11.17
CA MET A 161 9.52 -7.65 9.74
C MET A 161 9.06 -9.09 9.52
N GLU A 162 9.60 -10.06 10.29
CA GLU A 162 9.16 -11.46 10.23
C GLU A 162 7.69 -11.61 10.60
N MET A 163 7.29 -11.01 11.73
CA MET A 163 5.88 -10.95 12.15
C MET A 163 4.99 -10.42 11.02
N CYS A 164 5.43 -9.36 10.32
CA CYS A 164 4.66 -8.80 9.19
C CYS A 164 4.57 -9.77 8.02
N VAL A 165 5.64 -10.52 7.70
CA VAL A 165 5.59 -11.55 6.66
C VAL A 165 4.52 -12.60 6.98
N GLU A 166 4.49 -13.10 8.21
CA GLU A 166 3.52 -14.12 8.63
C GLU A 166 2.10 -13.56 8.61
N TYR A 167 1.89 -12.42 9.26
CA TYR A 167 0.58 -11.76 9.37
C TYR A 167 0.00 -11.42 7.99
N SER A 168 0.76 -10.69 7.16
CA SER A 168 0.27 -10.23 5.85
C SER A 168 0.13 -11.38 4.85
N THR A 169 0.92 -12.45 4.98
CA THR A 169 0.69 -13.69 4.22
C THR A 169 -0.67 -14.30 4.56
N ARG A 170 -1.02 -14.38 5.86
CA ARG A 170 -2.31 -14.92 6.28
C ARG A 170 -3.47 -14.06 5.80
N ILE A 171 -3.35 -12.74 5.92
CA ILE A 171 -4.32 -11.78 5.35
C ILE A 171 -4.51 -12.03 3.84
N ALA A 172 -3.43 -12.20 3.08
CA ALA A 172 -3.51 -12.44 1.63
C ALA A 172 -4.22 -13.77 1.30
N CYS A 173 -4.01 -14.81 2.09
CA CYS A 173 -4.76 -16.07 1.94
C CYS A 173 -6.27 -15.84 2.12
N ASN A 174 -6.67 -15.15 3.18
CA ASN A 174 -8.07 -14.86 3.45
C ASN A 174 -8.70 -13.97 2.37
N LEU A 175 -7.98 -12.96 1.89
CA LEU A 175 -8.43 -12.13 0.77
C LEU A 175 -8.65 -12.96 -0.51
N LYS A 176 -7.77 -13.91 -0.78
CA LYS A 176 -7.94 -14.82 -1.92
C LYS A 176 -9.16 -15.71 -1.78
N GLU A 177 -9.43 -16.23 -0.59
CA GLU A 177 -10.63 -17.04 -0.30
C GLU A 177 -11.93 -16.24 -0.50
N LEU A 178 -11.89 -14.93 -0.24
CA LEU A 178 -12.99 -13.99 -0.51
C LEU A 178 -13.16 -13.65 -2.00
N GLY A 179 -12.24 -14.05 -2.88
CA GLY A 179 -12.31 -13.75 -4.30
C GLY A 179 -11.60 -12.46 -4.72
N VAL A 180 -10.84 -11.80 -3.82
CA VAL A 180 -9.95 -10.69 -4.20
C VAL A 180 -8.91 -11.19 -5.19
N GLU A 181 -8.53 -10.34 -6.16
CA GLU A 181 -7.54 -10.68 -7.17
C GLU A 181 -6.27 -9.87 -7.07
N ILE A 182 -6.34 -8.69 -6.45
CA ILE A 182 -5.24 -7.71 -6.44
C ILE A 182 -5.03 -7.21 -5.01
N VAL A 183 -3.78 -7.24 -4.57
CA VAL A 183 -3.36 -6.57 -3.34
C VAL A 183 -2.34 -5.48 -3.67
N VAL A 184 -2.34 -4.42 -2.86
CA VAL A 184 -1.31 -3.42 -2.89
C VAL A 184 -0.57 -3.43 -1.54
N LEU A 185 0.75 -3.57 -1.62
CA LEU A 185 1.66 -3.46 -0.50
C LEU A 185 2.11 -2.01 -0.40
N GLY A 186 1.51 -1.27 0.52
CA GLY A 186 1.78 0.14 0.68
C GLY A 186 2.85 0.39 1.71
N ASP A 187 3.93 1.01 1.27
CA ASP A 187 4.98 1.51 2.14
C ASP A 187 6.03 2.33 1.41
N ASP A 188 6.32 3.52 1.94
CA ASP A 188 7.37 4.36 1.40
C ASP A 188 8.71 3.96 1.99
N ILE A 189 9.59 3.43 1.14
CA ILE A 189 10.97 3.07 1.46
C ILE A 189 11.97 4.13 0.97
N ALA A 190 11.48 5.18 0.33
CA ALA A 190 12.26 6.26 -0.26
C ALA A 190 11.62 7.63 -0.01
N ASN A 191 12.36 8.66 -0.32
CA ASN A 191 11.91 10.03 -0.49
C ASN A 191 12.41 10.59 -1.83
N ASN A 192 12.18 11.87 -2.12
CA ASN A 192 12.55 12.48 -3.39
C ASN A 192 14.07 12.47 -3.70
N THR A 193 14.92 12.16 -2.73
CA THR A 193 16.38 12.17 -2.86
C THR A 193 17.03 10.78 -2.82
N GLY A 194 16.26 9.73 -2.55
CA GLY A 194 16.75 8.36 -2.48
C GLY A 194 16.07 7.53 -1.39
N LEU A 195 16.62 6.35 -1.14
CA LEU A 195 16.10 5.44 -0.12
C LEU A 195 16.26 6.01 1.30
N LEU A 196 15.35 5.64 2.19
CA LEU A 196 15.42 5.96 3.63
C LEU A 196 16.58 5.23 4.34
N LEU A 197 16.97 4.07 3.83
CA LEU A 197 18.15 3.31 4.24
C LEU A 197 19.17 3.29 3.10
N SER A 198 20.45 3.06 3.40
CA SER A 198 21.41 2.83 2.33
C SER A 198 20.98 1.63 1.46
N PRO A 199 21.25 1.63 0.14
CA PRO A 199 20.91 0.50 -0.73
C PRO A 199 21.48 -0.84 -0.24
N LYS A 200 22.67 -0.81 0.37
CA LYS A 200 23.28 -1.99 0.97
C LYS A 200 22.45 -2.51 2.15
N MET A 201 22.11 -1.64 3.09
CA MET A 201 21.31 -2.02 4.26
C MET A 201 19.91 -2.51 3.88
N TYR A 202 19.26 -1.85 2.92
CA TYR A 202 17.99 -2.31 2.38
C TYR A 202 18.08 -3.74 1.84
N ARG A 203 19.11 -4.03 1.02
CA ARG A 203 19.33 -5.37 0.43
C ARG A 203 19.64 -6.43 1.47
N GLU A 204 20.39 -6.07 2.51
CA GLU A 204 20.80 -7.03 3.54
C GLU A 204 19.72 -7.30 4.57
N GLN A 205 18.95 -6.28 4.98
CA GLN A 205 18.05 -6.39 6.12
C GLN A 205 16.55 -6.34 5.77
N VAL A 206 16.12 -5.61 4.74
CA VAL A 206 14.70 -5.44 4.40
C VAL A 206 14.27 -6.34 3.24
N LEU A 207 15.01 -6.32 2.16
CA LEU A 207 14.67 -7.02 0.92
C LEU A 207 14.41 -8.53 1.09
N PRO A 208 15.13 -9.28 1.94
CA PRO A 208 14.84 -10.70 2.16
C PRO A 208 13.44 -10.96 2.71
N HIS A 209 12.99 -10.15 3.67
CA HIS A 209 11.65 -10.23 4.25
C HIS A 209 10.58 -9.81 3.22
N PHE A 210 10.80 -8.70 2.50
CA PHE A 210 9.89 -8.24 1.46
C PHE A 210 9.75 -9.27 0.33
N ARG A 211 10.86 -9.83 -0.15
CA ARG A 211 10.86 -10.90 -1.17
C ARG A 211 10.04 -12.10 -0.73
N ARG A 212 10.21 -12.54 0.52
CA ARG A 212 9.46 -13.67 1.05
C ARG A 212 7.96 -13.37 1.14
N LEU A 213 7.59 -12.17 1.59
CA LEU A 213 6.19 -11.74 1.63
C LEU A 213 5.58 -11.78 0.22
N VAL A 214 6.23 -11.14 -0.76
CA VAL A 214 5.75 -11.13 -2.15
C VAL A 214 5.60 -12.56 -2.69
N GLN A 215 6.61 -13.41 -2.50
CA GLN A 215 6.55 -14.80 -2.97
C GLN A 215 5.43 -15.61 -2.31
N ASN A 216 5.16 -15.39 -1.03
CA ASN A 216 4.07 -16.05 -0.33
C ASN A 216 2.71 -15.58 -0.88
N ILE A 217 2.53 -14.29 -1.09
CA ILE A 217 1.31 -13.74 -1.70
C ILE A 217 1.13 -14.28 -3.12
N LYS A 218 2.19 -14.31 -3.92
CA LYS A 218 2.13 -14.83 -5.29
C LYS A 218 1.71 -16.31 -5.37
N LYS A 219 2.07 -17.13 -4.38
CA LYS A 219 1.59 -18.53 -4.29
C LYS A 219 0.07 -18.65 -4.16
N THR A 220 -0.62 -17.64 -3.65
CA THR A 220 -2.09 -17.61 -3.59
C THR A 220 -2.73 -17.30 -4.94
N GLY A 221 -1.96 -16.81 -5.92
CA GLY A 221 -2.44 -16.37 -7.23
C GLY A 221 -2.98 -14.95 -7.26
N LEU A 222 -2.71 -14.14 -6.24
CA LEU A 222 -3.00 -12.70 -6.23
C LEU A 222 -1.99 -11.93 -7.10
N PHE A 223 -2.44 -10.86 -7.74
CA PHE A 223 -1.56 -9.83 -8.26
C PHE A 223 -1.06 -8.93 -7.14
N VAL A 224 0.21 -8.55 -7.20
CA VAL A 224 0.88 -7.72 -6.19
C VAL A 224 1.32 -6.41 -6.81
N ILE A 225 0.75 -5.31 -6.32
CA ILE A 225 1.22 -3.95 -6.60
C ILE A 225 2.12 -3.53 -5.44
N LYS A 226 3.35 -3.09 -5.71
CA LYS A 226 4.21 -2.43 -4.71
C LYS A 226 4.07 -0.93 -4.85
N HIS A 227 3.62 -0.29 -3.77
CA HIS A 227 3.60 1.16 -3.66
C HIS A 227 4.81 1.67 -2.86
N SER A 228 5.47 2.68 -3.37
CA SER A 228 6.41 3.55 -2.65
C SER A 228 6.64 4.82 -3.44
N ASP A 229 6.36 5.95 -2.85
CA ASP A 229 6.81 7.23 -3.39
C ASP A 229 8.34 7.36 -3.35
N GLY A 230 8.85 8.31 -4.11
CA GLY A 230 10.25 8.71 -4.09
C GLY A 230 11.17 8.03 -5.10
N ASP A 231 12.47 8.24 -4.90
CA ASP A 231 13.53 7.77 -5.80
C ASP A 231 13.93 6.32 -5.48
N LEU A 232 13.37 5.39 -6.24
CA LEU A 232 13.61 3.95 -6.13
C LEU A 232 14.70 3.42 -7.06
N ARG A 233 15.36 4.29 -7.86
CA ARG A 233 16.30 3.85 -8.92
C ARG A 233 17.40 2.91 -8.42
N ALA A 234 17.83 3.08 -7.17
CA ALA A 234 18.88 2.23 -6.59
C ALA A 234 18.46 0.78 -6.32
N VAL A 235 17.15 0.47 -6.29
CA VAL A 235 16.59 -0.85 -5.92
C VAL A 235 15.48 -1.35 -6.84
N VAL A 236 15.22 -0.69 -7.96
CA VAL A 236 14.17 -1.12 -8.91
C VAL A 236 14.39 -2.56 -9.36
N ASP A 237 15.62 -2.93 -9.74
CA ASP A 237 15.94 -4.31 -10.13
C ASP A 237 15.61 -5.30 -9.02
N ASP A 238 15.99 -4.97 -7.78
CA ASP A 238 15.74 -5.80 -6.61
C ASP A 238 14.22 -6.00 -6.37
N LEU A 239 13.43 -4.91 -6.51
CA LEU A 239 11.97 -4.96 -6.37
C LEU A 239 11.32 -5.81 -7.46
N VAL A 240 11.69 -5.59 -8.71
CA VAL A 240 11.20 -6.37 -9.86
C VAL A 240 11.53 -7.86 -9.70
N ASP A 241 12.74 -8.18 -9.24
CA ASP A 241 13.21 -9.55 -8.99
C ASP A 241 12.50 -10.25 -7.81
N THR A 242 11.69 -9.54 -7.00
CA THR A 242 10.84 -10.19 -5.99
C THR A 242 9.63 -10.89 -6.59
N GLY A 243 9.19 -10.48 -7.79
CA GLY A 243 8.03 -11.02 -8.49
C GLY A 243 6.75 -10.18 -8.33
N ILE A 244 6.87 -8.90 -7.98
CA ILE A 244 5.74 -7.96 -8.03
C ILE A 244 5.19 -7.85 -9.46
N ASP A 245 3.90 -7.58 -9.59
CA ASP A 245 3.25 -7.42 -10.90
C ASP A 245 3.21 -5.97 -11.36
N CYS A 246 3.28 -5.01 -10.44
CA CYS A 246 3.24 -3.59 -10.73
C CYS A 246 4.05 -2.78 -9.71
N LEU A 247 4.72 -1.73 -10.19
CA LEU A 247 5.33 -0.69 -9.35
C LEU A 247 4.47 0.59 -9.42
N ASP A 248 4.16 1.17 -8.27
CA ASP A 248 3.28 2.30 -8.02
C ASP A 248 3.86 3.24 -6.96
N PRO A 249 3.92 4.55 -7.18
CA PRO A 249 3.89 5.19 -8.49
C PRO A 249 5.27 5.19 -9.15
N ILE A 250 5.30 5.46 -10.43
CA ILE A 250 6.52 5.96 -11.05
C ILE A 250 6.56 7.45 -10.76
N ASP A 251 7.18 7.81 -9.62
CA ASP A 251 7.08 9.15 -9.03
C ASP A 251 7.96 10.18 -9.77
N PRO A 252 7.39 11.19 -10.43
CA PRO A 252 8.17 12.23 -11.10
C PRO A 252 8.98 13.10 -10.12
N LEU A 253 8.53 13.25 -8.87
CA LEU A 253 9.25 13.98 -7.82
C LEU A 253 10.45 13.18 -7.29
N GLY A 254 10.38 11.85 -7.35
CA GLY A 254 11.48 10.94 -7.05
C GLY A 254 12.44 10.71 -8.22
N ASN A 255 12.45 11.60 -9.23
CA ASN A 255 13.29 11.45 -10.44
C ASN A 255 13.03 10.16 -11.22
N MET A 256 11.86 9.56 -11.08
CA MET A 256 11.47 8.35 -11.80
C MET A 256 10.89 8.72 -13.16
N SER A 257 11.53 8.31 -14.24
CA SER A 257 11.08 8.56 -15.60
C SER A 257 10.20 7.41 -16.10
N MET A 258 8.94 7.68 -16.43
CA MET A 258 8.02 6.67 -16.99
C MET A 258 8.57 6.05 -18.27
N SER A 259 9.16 6.86 -19.16
CA SER A 259 9.73 6.36 -20.41
C SER A 259 10.94 5.43 -20.16
N TYR A 260 11.82 5.79 -19.22
CA TYR A 260 12.93 4.93 -18.83
C TYR A 260 12.43 3.62 -18.20
N MET A 261 11.48 3.71 -17.28
CA MET A 261 10.90 2.53 -16.62
C MET A 261 10.19 1.62 -17.63
N LYS A 262 9.43 2.19 -18.56
CA LYS A 262 8.76 1.41 -19.60
C LYS A 262 9.76 0.70 -20.52
N GLN A 263 10.84 1.35 -20.88
CA GLN A 263 11.88 0.80 -21.76
C GLN A 263 12.64 -0.37 -21.13
N ASN A 264 12.93 -0.28 -19.81
CA ASN A 264 13.79 -1.23 -19.12
C ASN A 264 13.05 -2.32 -18.33
N TYR A 265 11.79 -2.06 -17.95
CA TYR A 265 11.03 -2.97 -17.07
C TYR A 265 9.62 -3.27 -17.56
N GLY A 266 9.12 -2.59 -18.60
CA GLY A 266 7.74 -2.73 -19.05
C GLY A 266 7.37 -4.10 -19.66
N ASP A 267 8.35 -4.92 -19.98
CA ASP A 267 8.21 -6.33 -20.37
C ASP A 267 8.11 -7.28 -19.15
N ARG A 268 8.53 -6.81 -17.97
CA ARG A 268 8.60 -7.59 -16.73
C ARG A 268 7.49 -7.26 -15.76
N ILE A 269 7.12 -5.99 -15.61
CA ILE A 269 6.09 -5.50 -14.68
C ILE A 269 5.19 -4.45 -15.34
N ALA A 270 3.98 -4.31 -14.82
CA ALA A 270 3.15 -3.13 -15.09
C ALA A 270 3.68 -1.92 -14.33
N LEU A 271 3.41 -0.72 -14.86
CA LEU A 271 3.85 0.55 -14.28
C LEU A 271 2.64 1.44 -14.05
N LYS A 272 2.49 1.99 -12.85
CA LYS A 272 1.45 2.95 -12.50
C LYS A 272 2.08 4.31 -12.15
N GLY A 273 1.38 5.39 -12.39
CA GLY A 273 1.83 6.77 -12.24
C GLY A 273 1.57 7.47 -13.54
N ASN A 274 2.03 8.59 -13.78
CA ASN A 274 3.17 9.37 -13.34
C ASN A 274 2.68 10.82 -13.21
N VAL A 275 1.61 11.02 -12.43
CA VAL A 275 1.00 12.34 -12.21
C VAL A 275 1.76 13.06 -11.09
N ASP A 276 2.25 14.27 -11.38
CA ASP A 276 2.87 15.15 -10.39
C ASP A 276 1.76 15.85 -9.58
N TRP A 277 1.47 15.26 -8.42
CA TRP A 277 0.41 15.74 -7.54
C TRP A 277 0.77 17.03 -6.79
N VAL A 278 2.06 17.35 -6.61
CA VAL A 278 2.51 18.56 -5.91
C VAL A 278 2.56 19.74 -6.87
N LYS A 279 3.41 19.66 -7.92
CA LYS A 279 3.67 20.79 -8.81
C LYS A 279 2.56 20.99 -9.85
N THR A 280 1.88 19.92 -10.26
CA THR A 280 0.84 20.00 -11.28
C THR A 280 -0.55 20.19 -10.65
N LEU A 281 -0.97 19.26 -9.78
CA LEU A 281 -2.33 19.30 -9.24
C LEU A 281 -2.55 20.41 -8.20
N VAL A 282 -1.53 20.81 -7.44
CA VAL A 282 -1.64 21.84 -6.40
C VAL A 282 -1.29 23.24 -6.95
N ASP A 283 -0.16 23.34 -7.68
CA ASP A 283 0.43 24.64 -8.02
C ASP A 283 -0.04 25.18 -9.37
N LYS A 284 -0.73 24.41 -10.21
CA LYS A 284 -1.15 24.81 -11.55
C LYS A 284 -2.62 25.14 -11.64
N SER A 285 -2.99 25.86 -12.70
CA SER A 285 -4.39 26.09 -13.04
C SER A 285 -5.03 24.82 -13.59
N VAL A 286 -6.37 24.78 -13.58
CA VAL A 286 -7.15 23.66 -14.15
C VAL A 286 -6.79 23.41 -15.63
N GLU A 287 -6.49 24.47 -16.40
CA GLU A 287 -6.14 24.36 -17.82
C GLU A 287 -4.75 23.75 -18.04
N ALA A 288 -3.89 23.73 -17.02
CA ALA A 288 -2.54 23.14 -17.08
C ALA A 288 -2.49 21.69 -16.62
N VAL A 289 -3.53 21.22 -15.95
CA VAL A 289 -3.73 19.84 -15.52
C VAL A 289 -4.40 19.04 -16.63
#